data_84b91d2a50e7d1bc4f29d1bea60c28b5
#
_entry.id   84b91d2a50e7d1bc4f29d1bea60c28b5
#
_cell.length_a   1.000
_cell.length_b   1.000
_cell.length_c   1.000
_cell.angle_alpha   90.00
_cell.angle_beta   90.00
_cell.angle_gamma   90.00
#
_symmetry.space_group_name_H-M   'P 1'
#
loop_
_entity.id
_entity.type
_entity.pdbx_description
1 polymer ?
#
loop_
_entity_poly.entity_id
_entity_poly.type
_entity_poly.pdbx_seq_one_letter_code
_entity_poly.pdbx_strand_id
1 'polypeptide(L)'
;MLARDNQSMKIKVATLTTSLMFLSLTTAAAAPIYTFPVSGCEVNYSKYHHDYPASDIFAKKGCAFVAPIAGVIDEVNAVDKWRGKTNLGADRGGLSISLIGDDGNRYYGSHLSKIEVNIIPGLRVASGEKLGELGSTGSAKGTQPHLHFGISYPTEKGIWWIRRGVGLEKGKTSPWKYLQAWQAGKDLKPKVLIPAVIPAEPKK
;
A
#
# COMPACT_ATOMS: atom_id res chain seq x y z
N MET A 1 43.49 -79.78 -45.65
CA MET A 1 42.05 -79.67 -45.66
C MET A 1 41.67 -78.79 -44.48
N LEU A 2 41.48 -77.50 -44.76
CA LEU A 2 41.35 -76.44 -43.74
C LEU A 2 39.86 -76.13 -43.55
N ALA A 3 39.35 -76.37 -42.35
CA ALA A 3 37.99 -75.96 -41.96
C ALA A 3 37.99 -74.46 -41.58
N ARG A 4 37.08 -73.71 -42.22
CA ARG A 4 36.83 -72.30 -41.89
C ARG A 4 35.72 -72.21 -40.84
N ASP A 5 36.08 -71.73 -39.68
CA ASP A 5 35.12 -71.34 -38.65
C ASP A 5 34.44 -70.02 -39.04
N ASN A 6 33.16 -70.04 -39.10
CA ASN A 6 32.32 -68.91 -39.42
C ASN A 6 31.70 -68.35 -38.09
N GLN A 7 32.41 -67.38 -37.50
CA GLN A 7 31.87 -66.73 -36.31
C GLN A 7 30.93 -65.60 -36.71
N SER A 8 29.67 -65.81 -36.49
CA SER A 8 28.63 -64.81 -36.64
C SER A 8 28.67 -63.77 -35.46
N MET A 9 29.03 -62.55 -35.80
CA MET A 9 29.06 -61.41 -34.90
C MET A 9 27.66 -60.85 -34.66
N LYS A 10 27.07 -61.11 -33.51
CA LYS A 10 25.78 -60.54 -33.10
C LYS A 10 25.96 -59.10 -32.63
N ILE A 11 25.53 -58.12 -33.40
CA ILE A 11 25.47 -56.72 -33.04
C ILE A 11 24.29 -56.51 -32.09
N LYS A 12 24.59 -56.18 -30.83
CA LYS A 12 23.54 -55.75 -29.88
C LYS A 12 23.28 -54.26 -30.12
N VAL A 13 22.11 -53.95 -30.69
CA VAL A 13 21.63 -52.56 -30.78
C VAL A 13 21.09 -52.16 -29.40
N ALA A 14 21.77 -51.26 -28.70
CA ALA A 14 21.29 -50.64 -27.50
C ALA A 14 20.36 -49.47 -27.86
N THR A 15 19.07 -49.63 -27.62
CA THR A 15 18.07 -48.57 -27.78
C THR A 15 18.19 -47.57 -26.63
N LEU A 16 18.74 -46.40 -26.92
CA LEU A 16 18.84 -45.29 -25.97
C LEU A 16 17.47 -44.58 -25.93
N THR A 17 16.66 -44.81 -24.90
CA THR A 17 15.41 -44.09 -24.67
C THR A 17 15.74 -42.74 -24.01
N THR A 18 15.73 -41.68 -24.82
CA THR A 18 15.87 -40.32 -24.33
C THR A 18 14.52 -39.88 -23.68
N SER A 19 14.49 -39.89 -22.36
CA SER A 19 13.34 -39.37 -21.58
C SER A 19 13.37 -37.84 -21.60
N LEU A 20 12.48 -37.23 -22.41
CA LEU A 20 12.32 -35.78 -22.46
C LEU A 20 11.53 -35.33 -21.20
N MET A 21 12.25 -34.81 -20.22
CA MET A 21 11.64 -34.24 -19.02
C MET A 21 11.09 -32.86 -19.39
N PHE A 22 9.76 -32.75 -19.58
CA PHE A 22 9.08 -31.45 -19.72
C PHE A 22 9.14 -30.70 -18.39
N LEU A 23 10.03 -29.72 -18.29
CA LEU A 23 10.06 -28.78 -17.18
C LEU A 23 8.90 -27.79 -17.39
N SER A 24 7.79 -28.00 -16.66
CA SER A 24 6.67 -27.07 -16.65
C SER A 24 7.12 -25.77 -15.96
N LEU A 25 7.43 -24.74 -16.75
CA LEU A 25 7.59 -23.38 -16.22
C LEU A 25 6.22 -22.88 -15.75
N THR A 26 5.94 -22.98 -14.47
CA THR A 26 4.85 -22.24 -13.84
C THR A 26 5.26 -20.78 -13.81
N THR A 27 4.66 -19.95 -14.68
CA THR A 27 4.78 -18.50 -14.57
C THR A 27 4.10 -18.08 -13.27
N ALA A 28 4.91 -17.73 -12.25
CA ALA A 28 4.37 -17.06 -11.07
C ALA A 28 3.72 -15.76 -11.53
N ALA A 29 2.44 -15.55 -11.20
CA ALA A 29 1.78 -14.28 -11.43
C ALA A 29 2.60 -13.18 -10.72
N ALA A 30 2.85 -12.07 -11.42
CA ALA A 30 3.51 -10.93 -10.80
C ALA A 30 2.71 -10.48 -9.56
N ALA A 31 3.41 -10.15 -8.48
CA ALA A 31 2.78 -9.59 -7.30
C ALA A 31 2.03 -8.30 -7.67
N PRO A 32 0.86 -8.01 -7.08
CA PRO A 32 0.10 -6.82 -7.38
C PRO A 32 0.93 -5.57 -7.04
N ILE A 33 0.84 -4.54 -7.88
CA ILE A 33 1.53 -3.26 -7.69
C ILE A 33 0.97 -2.54 -6.46
N TYR A 34 -0.37 -2.65 -6.27
CA TYR A 34 -1.08 -2.02 -5.16
C TYR A 34 -1.51 -3.03 -4.10
N THR A 35 -1.33 -2.66 -2.84
CA THR A 35 -1.73 -3.44 -1.67
C THR A 35 -2.78 -2.67 -0.87
N PHE A 36 -3.79 -3.36 -0.33
CA PHE A 36 -4.73 -2.77 0.61
C PHE A 36 -3.99 -2.29 1.87
N PRO A 37 -4.19 -1.04 2.34
CA PRO A 37 -3.30 -0.41 3.32
C PRO A 37 -3.42 -0.96 4.75
N VAL A 38 -4.35 -1.86 5.03
CA VAL A 38 -4.47 -2.54 6.33
C VAL A 38 -4.30 -4.04 6.14
N SER A 39 -3.39 -4.66 6.88
CA SER A 39 -3.08 -6.08 6.77
C SER A 39 -3.29 -6.83 8.09
N GLY A 40 -3.61 -8.12 7.98
CA GLY A 40 -3.71 -9.04 9.12
C GLY A 40 -4.96 -8.89 9.98
N CYS A 41 -5.96 -8.13 9.55
CA CYS A 41 -7.19 -7.90 10.31
C CYS A 41 -8.43 -7.83 9.42
N GLU A 42 -9.58 -8.15 10.01
CA GLU A 42 -10.87 -7.77 9.44
C GLU A 42 -11.04 -6.26 9.47
N VAL A 43 -11.57 -5.70 8.37
CA VAL A 43 -11.77 -4.27 8.21
C VAL A 43 -13.20 -3.95 7.83
N ASN A 44 -13.65 -2.76 8.24
CA ASN A 44 -14.89 -2.16 7.78
C ASN A 44 -14.61 -0.72 7.34
N TYR A 45 -15.08 -0.30 6.16
CA TYR A 45 -14.91 1.05 5.65
C TYR A 45 -16.06 1.43 4.71
N SER A 46 -16.40 2.72 4.70
CA SER A 46 -17.52 3.22 3.90
C SER A 46 -17.03 3.94 2.64
N LYS A 47 -17.97 4.13 1.72
CA LYS A 47 -17.76 4.91 0.49
C LYS A 47 -17.58 6.40 0.77
N TYR A 48 -18.08 6.89 1.88
CA TYR A 48 -18.15 8.32 2.18
C TYR A 48 -17.35 8.63 3.45
N HIS A 49 -16.62 9.72 3.38
CA HIS A 49 -16.05 10.45 4.49
C HIS A 49 -16.76 11.80 4.57
N HIS A 50 -16.91 12.40 5.75
CA HIS A 50 -17.81 13.54 5.95
C HIS A 50 -17.42 14.82 5.22
N ASP A 51 -16.11 15.19 5.14
CA ASP A 51 -15.73 16.54 4.68
C ASP A 51 -14.97 16.56 3.34
N TYR A 52 -14.23 15.50 3.01
CA TYR A 52 -13.33 15.47 1.85
C TYR A 52 -13.06 14.01 1.41
N PRO A 53 -12.48 13.79 0.22
CA PRO A 53 -12.24 12.45 -0.30
C PRO A 53 -11.17 11.69 0.49
N ALA A 54 -11.57 11.05 1.57
CA ALA A 54 -10.77 10.15 2.39
C ALA A 54 -11.57 8.88 2.71
N SER A 55 -10.97 7.94 3.40
CA SER A 55 -11.64 6.75 3.93
C SER A 55 -11.13 6.46 5.33
N ASP A 56 -12.08 6.25 6.25
CA ASP A 56 -11.75 5.72 7.57
C ASP A 56 -11.91 4.19 7.51
N ILE A 57 -10.79 3.49 7.68
CA ILE A 57 -10.72 2.04 7.65
C ILE A 57 -10.68 1.53 9.09
N PHE A 58 -11.82 1.10 9.59
CA PHE A 58 -11.98 0.60 10.96
C PHE A 58 -11.44 -0.80 11.09
N ALA A 59 -10.61 -1.03 12.10
CA ALA A 59 -10.08 -2.34 12.49
C ALA A 59 -9.65 -2.30 13.96
N LYS A 60 -9.19 -3.44 14.48
CA LYS A 60 -8.67 -3.51 15.85
C LYS A 60 -7.39 -2.65 15.99
N LYS A 61 -7.20 -2.05 17.16
CA LYS A 61 -5.92 -1.41 17.51
C LYS A 61 -4.77 -2.40 17.34
N GLY A 62 -3.67 -1.95 16.75
CA GLY A 62 -2.50 -2.80 16.50
C GLY A 62 -2.50 -3.53 15.16
N CYS A 63 -3.59 -3.46 14.37
CA CYS A 63 -3.58 -3.93 12.99
C CYS A 63 -2.51 -3.19 12.18
N ALA A 64 -1.85 -3.89 11.25
CA ALA A 64 -0.75 -3.29 10.50
C ALA A 64 -1.26 -2.27 9.47
N PHE A 65 -0.72 -1.06 9.50
CA PHE A 65 -0.71 -0.14 8.37
C PHE A 65 0.47 -0.51 7.47
N VAL A 66 0.20 -0.80 6.22
CA VAL A 66 1.21 -1.19 5.22
C VAL A 66 1.26 -0.21 4.05
N ALA A 67 2.41 -0.12 3.39
CA ALA A 67 2.57 0.70 2.20
C ALA A 67 1.64 0.22 1.08
N PRO A 68 0.73 1.07 0.56
CA PRO A 68 -0.21 0.66 -0.49
C PRO A 68 0.45 0.43 -1.85
N ILE A 69 1.66 0.92 -2.04
CA ILE A 69 2.51 0.78 -3.22
C ILE A 69 3.97 0.98 -2.79
N ALA A 70 4.92 0.49 -3.56
CA ALA A 70 6.33 0.83 -3.36
C ALA A 70 6.56 2.34 -3.56
N GLY A 71 7.48 2.93 -2.79
CA GLY A 71 7.72 4.37 -2.84
C GLY A 71 8.71 4.86 -1.81
N VAL A 72 8.68 6.15 -1.53
CA VAL A 72 9.58 6.81 -0.57
C VAL A 72 8.75 7.49 0.52
N ILE A 73 9.11 7.27 1.78
CA ILE A 73 8.49 7.95 2.91
C ILE A 73 8.74 9.45 2.80
N ASP A 74 7.67 10.23 2.78
CA ASP A 74 7.72 11.69 2.61
C ASP A 74 7.74 12.40 3.96
N GLU A 75 6.78 12.09 4.83
CA GLU A 75 6.67 12.68 6.16
C GLU A 75 6.32 11.64 7.22
N VAL A 76 6.86 11.84 8.42
CA VAL A 76 6.54 11.06 9.62
C VAL A 76 6.22 12.03 10.74
N ASN A 77 5.01 11.93 11.32
CA ASN A 77 4.67 12.60 12.57
C ASN A 77 4.62 11.55 13.69
N ALA A 78 5.72 11.47 14.45
CA ALA A 78 5.89 10.51 15.53
C ALA A 78 5.39 10.99 16.90
N VAL A 79 4.83 12.22 16.97
CA VAL A 79 4.37 12.82 18.24
C VAL A 79 2.92 13.29 18.10
N ASP A 80 2.04 12.78 18.96
CA ASP A 80 0.65 13.26 19.04
C ASP A 80 0.60 14.60 19.80
N LYS A 81 0.53 15.69 19.05
CA LYS A 81 0.44 17.07 19.56
C LYS A 81 -0.99 17.57 19.69
N TRP A 82 -1.98 16.79 19.26
CA TRP A 82 -3.36 17.23 19.24
C TRP A 82 -3.90 17.58 20.65
N ARG A 83 -4.65 18.67 20.69
CA ARG A 83 -5.34 19.14 21.89
C ARG A 83 -6.78 19.49 21.51
N GLY A 84 -7.76 18.89 22.17
CA GLY A 84 -9.18 19.14 21.90
C GLY A 84 -9.57 20.61 22.03
N LYS A 85 -8.95 21.35 22.98
CA LYS A 85 -9.21 22.77 23.21
C LYS A 85 -8.85 23.65 22.00
N THR A 86 -7.71 23.40 21.37
CA THR A 86 -7.23 24.19 20.21
C THR A 86 -7.71 23.61 18.88
N ASN A 87 -7.86 22.29 18.82
CA ASN A 87 -8.28 21.52 17.67
C ASN A 87 -7.58 21.92 16.35
N LEU A 88 -6.27 22.21 16.44
CA LEU A 88 -5.49 22.65 15.29
C LEU A 88 -5.51 21.59 14.19
N GLY A 89 -5.80 22.03 12.97
CA GLY A 89 -5.95 21.14 11.82
C GLY A 89 -4.70 20.31 11.53
N ALA A 90 -3.52 20.92 11.66
CA ALA A 90 -2.24 20.25 11.45
C ALA A 90 -1.98 19.07 12.40
N ASP A 91 -2.54 19.14 13.62
CA ASP A 91 -2.31 18.14 14.68
C ASP A 91 -3.38 17.03 14.70
N ARG A 92 -4.49 17.19 13.98
CA ARG A 92 -5.62 16.25 14.02
C ARG A 92 -5.26 14.81 13.66
N GLY A 93 -4.26 14.62 12.81
CA GLY A 93 -3.83 13.28 12.41
C GLY A 93 -3.19 12.44 13.52
N GLY A 94 -2.72 13.08 14.62
CA GLY A 94 -1.93 12.36 15.61
C GLY A 94 -0.68 11.75 15.01
N LEU A 95 -0.33 10.50 15.36
CA LEU A 95 0.75 9.78 14.70
C LEU A 95 0.34 9.48 13.25
N SER A 96 1.20 9.86 12.30
CA SER A 96 0.87 9.72 10.88
C SER A 96 2.10 9.58 9.99
N ILE A 97 1.89 8.99 8.83
CA ILE A 97 2.92 8.77 7.80
C ILE A 97 2.37 9.19 6.45
N SER A 98 3.19 9.87 5.64
CA SER A 98 2.97 10.06 4.20
C SER A 98 4.01 9.31 3.40
N LEU A 99 3.60 8.75 2.28
CA LEU A 99 4.41 8.04 1.29
C LEU A 99 4.17 8.66 -0.08
N ILE A 100 5.23 8.95 -0.84
CA ILE A 100 5.15 9.22 -2.28
C ILE A 100 5.36 7.90 -2.99
N GLY A 101 4.31 7.39 -3.62
CA GLY A 101 4.35 6.15 -4.37
C GLY A 101 5.09 6.28 -5.70
N ASP A 102 5.56 5.17 -6.25
CA ASP A 102 6.22 5.11 -7.57
C ASP A 102 5.28 5.53 -8.71
N ASP A 103 3.99 5.59 -8.46
CA ASP A 103 2.98 6.14 -9.36
C ASP A 103 2.88 7.68 -9.34
N GLY A 104 3.64 8.34 -8.47
CA GLY A 104 3.68 9.78 -8.29
C GLY A 104 2.59 10.35 -7.37
N ASN A 105 1.72 9.52 -6.79
CA ASN A 105 0.70 9.97 -5.85
C ASN A 105 1.23 9.96 -4.40
N ARG A 106 0.66 10.82 -3.56
CA ARG A 106 0.88 10.78 -2.11
C ARG A 106 -0.18 9.93 -1.44
N TYR A 107 0.24 9.07 -0.53
CA TYR A 107 -0.60 8.22 0.31
C TYR A 107 -0.39 8.60 1.77
N TYR A 108 -1.48 8.89 2.47
CA TYR A 108 -1.44 9.34 3.85
C TYR A 108 -2.21 8.38 4.75
N GLY A 109 -1.59 8.00 5.88
CA GLY A 109 -2.23 7.21 6.93
C GLY A 109 -2.04 7.89 8.29
N SER A 110 -3.12 8.01 9.06
CA SER A 110 -3.09 8.69 10.38
C SER A 110 -3.90 7.98 11.45
N HIS A 111 -3.90 8.55 12.64
CA HIS A 111 -4.46 8.02 13.89
C HIS A 111 -3.75 6.74 14.39
N LEU A 112 -2.47 6.57 13.99
CA LEU A 112 -1.68 5.39 14.35
C LEU A 112 -1.45 5.31 15.86
N SER A 113 -1.32 4.09 16.39
CA SER A 113 -0.86 3.85 17.77
C SER A 113 0.65 3.68 17.86
N LYS A 114 1.28 3.30 16.75
CA LYS A 114 2.72 3.07 16.64
C LYS A 114 3.19 3.32 15.23
N ILE A 115 4.40 3.85 15.09
CA ILE A 115 5.18 3.91 13.85
C ILE A 115 6.35 2.96 14.01
N GLU A 116 6.68 2.16 13.00
CA GLU A 116 7.85 1.27 13.09
C GLU A 116 9.13 2.10 13.17
N VAL A 117 10.08 1.65 13.97
CA VAL A 117 11.25 2.42 14.38
C VAL A 117 12.16 2.84 13.23
N ASN A 118 12.18 2.06 12.16
CA ASN A 118 12.98 2.32 10.96
C ASN A 118 12.29 3.25 9.95
N ILE A 119 11.01 3.58 10.13
CA ILE A 119 10.27 4.42 9.20
C ILE A 119 10.62 5.90 9.43
N ILE A 120 11.43 6.42 8.52
CA ILE A 120 11.91 7.80 8.54
C ILE A 120 11.74 8.45 7.15
N PRO A 121 11.60 9.78 7.05
CA PRO A 121 11.56 10.47 5.76
C PRO A 121 12.77 10.13 4.89
N GLY A 122 12.54 9.88 3.61
CA GLY A 122 13.55 9.47 2.63
C GLY A 122 13.77 7.96 2.54
N LEU A 123 13.24 7.15 3.47
CA LEU A 123 13.33 5.70 3.37
C LEU A 123 12.50 5.18 2.20
N ARG A 124 13.10 4.30 1.40
CA ARG A 124 12.38 3.55 0.38
C ARG A 124 11.73 2.31 1.00
N VAL A 125 10.47 2.08 0.66
CA VAL A 125 9.67 0.93 1.14
C VAL A 125 9.07 0.17 -0.03
N ALA A 126 8.86 -1.12 0.15
CA ALA A 126 8.16 -1.97 -0.79
C ALA A 126 6.64 -1.90 -0.59
N SER A 127 5.86 -2.26 -1.63
CA SER A 127 4.42 -2.49 -1.48
C SER A 127 4.15 -3.57 -0.43
N GLY A 128 3.21 -3.32 0.49
CA GLY A 128 2.90 -4.23 1.59
C GLY A 128 3.86 -4.17 2.79
N GLU A 129 4.92 -3.37 2.75
CA GLU A 129 5.83 -3.21 3.89
C GLU A 129 5.12 -2.52 5.07
N LYS A 130 5.30 -3.06 6.27
CA LYS A 130 4.68 -2.52 7.49
C LYS A 130 5.29 -1.17 7.85
N LEU A 131 4.44 -0.16 7.96
CA LEU A 131 4.80 1.21 8.31
C LEU A 131 4.50 1.53 9.77
N GLY A 132 3.42 0.95 10.32
CA GLY A 132 2.96 1.23 11.66
C GLY A 132 1.76 0.38 12.06
N GLU A 133 1.06 0.80 13.10
CA GLU A 133 -0.11 0.12 13.65
C GLU A 133 -1.28 1.08 13.85
N LEU A 134 -2.49 0.61 13.52
CA LEU A 134 -3.72 1.36 13.70
C LEU A 134 -3.96 1.71 15.17
N GLY A 135 -4.54 2.86 15.39
CA GLY A 135 -4.89 3.37 16.70
C GLY A 135 -6.02 4.39 16.66
N SER A 136 -5.98 5.33 17.60
CA SER A 136 -6.93 6.43 17.73
C SER A 136 -6.25 7.68 18.30
N THR A 137 -5.04 8.00 17.81
CA THR A 137 -4.34 9.24 18.21
C THR A 137 -4.90 10.46 17.48
N GLY A 138 -4.50 11.64 17.87
CA GLY A 138 -5.03 12.87 17.33
C GLY A 138 -6.51 13.07 17.63
N SER A 139 -7.26 13.61 16.68
CA SER A 139 -8.70 13.87 16.85
C SER A 139 -9.57 12.62 16.91
N ALA A 140 -9.01 11.43 16.63
CA ALA A 140 -9.68 10.15 16.81
C ALA A 140 -9.65 9.64 18.27
N LYS A 141 -9.06 10.38 19.19
CA LYS A 141 -9.02 10.01 20.61
C LYS A 141 -10.42 9.78 21.16
N GLY A 142 -10.63 8.58 21.73
CA GLY A 142 -11.93 8.18 22.26
C GLY A 142 -12.91 7.60 21.22
N THR A 143 -12.51 7.49 19.96
CA THR A 143 -13.28 6.79 18.93
C THR A 143 -12.77 5.35 18.71
N GLN A 144 -13.51 4.58 17.90
CA GLN A 144 -13.07 3.27 17.45
C GLN A 144 -11.74 3.41 16.68
N PRO A 145 -10.75 2.51 16.91
CA PRO A 145 -9.50 2.52 16.16
C PRO A 145 -9.74 2.37 14.66
N HIS A 146 -9.01 3.19 13.89
CA HIS A 146 -9.10 3.18 12.43
C HIS A 146 -7.84 3.78 11.81
N LEU A 147 -7.64 3.50 10.54
CA LEU A 147 -6.72 4.22 9.69
C LEU A 147 -7.52 5.27 8.91
N HIS A 148 -7.29 6.55 9.18
CA HIS A 148 -7.72 7.58 8.26
C HIS A 148 -6.76 7.55 7.06
N PHE A 149 -7.30 7.22 5.88
CA PHE A 149 -6.53 7.01 4.66
C PHE A 149 -6.88 8.03 3.59
N GLY A 150 -5.88 8.76 3.11
CA GLY A 150 -6.03 9.77 2.06
C GLY A 150 -5.10 9.50 0.87
N ILE A 151 -5.57 9.90 -0.33
CA ILE A 151 -4.77 9.90 -1.56
C ILE A 151 -4.75 11.33 -2.09
N SER A 152 -3.55 11.88 -2.32
CA SER A 152 -3.38 13.26 -2.79
C SER A 152 -2.18 13.36 -3.73
N TYR A 153 -1.82 14.57 -4.09
CA TYR A 153 -0.62 14.88 -4.85
C TYR A 153 0.52 15.33 -3.91
N PRO A 154 1.79 15.15 -4.31
CA PRO A 154 2.93 15.67 -3.57
C PRO A 154 2.86 17.19 -3.43
N THR A 155 3.19 17.69 -2.25
CA THR A 155 3.25 19.12 -1.95
C THR A 155 4.49 19.40 -1.10
N GLU A 156 4.84 20.66 -0.97
CA GLU A 156 5.84 21.10 0.00
C GLU A 156 5.41 20.76 1.44
N LYS A 157 6.39 20.58 2.30
CA LYS A 157 6.15 20.32 3.75
C LYS A 157 5.34 21.46 4.36
N GLY A 158 4.44 21.08 5.26
CA GLY A 158 3.60 22.05 5.97
C GLY A 158 2.22 22.29 5.37
N ILE A 159 1.94 21.85 4.15
CA ILE A 159 0.61 21.96 3.54
C ILE A 159 -0.28 20.80 4.03
N TRP A 160 -0.59 20.80 5.32
CA TRP A 160 -1.26 19.71 6.01
C TRP A 160 -2.67 19.40 5.48
N TRP A 161 -3.39 20.39 4.97
CA TRP A 161 -4.76 20.18 4.45
C TRP A 161 -4.78 19.41 3.14
N ILE A 162 -3.71 19.42 2.36
CA ILE A 162 -3.59 18.61 1.15
C ILE A 162 -3.31 17.15 1.48
N ARG A 163 -2.54 16.88 2.53
CA ARG A 163 -2.18 15.51 2.96
C ARG A 163 -3.38 14.62 3.23
N ARG A 164 -4.49 15.17 3.69
CA ARG A 164 -5.68 14.45 4.13
C ARG A 164 -6.42 13.68 3.03
N GLY A 165 -6.07 13.85 1.76
CA GLY A 165 -6.75 13.20 0.66
C GLY A 165 -7.43 14.16 -0.31
N VAL A 166 -7.13 15.46 -0.21
CA VAL A 166 -7.63 16.48 -1.12
C VAL A 166 -6.85 16.42 -2.43
N GLY A 167 -7.23 15.57 -3.33
CA GLY A 167 -6.58 15.45 -4.64
C GLY A 167 -7.35 14.54 -5.56
N LEU A 168 -8.23 13.73 -5.00
CA LEU A 168 -9.18 12.97 -5.79
C LEU A 168 -10.31 13.90 -6.26
N GLU A 169 -10.81 13.65 -7.45
CA GLU A 169 -11.84 14.44 -8.14
C GLU A 169 -13.01 14.82 -7.23
N LYS A 170 -13.33 16.12 -7.15
CA LYS A 170 -14.42 16.64 -6.31
C LYS A 170 -15.72 15.87 -6.53
N GLY A 171 -16.31 15.40 -5.43
CA GLY A 171 -17.71 14.93 -5.38
C GLY A 171 -17.96 13.48 -5.73
N LYS A 172 -16.96 12.71 -6.18
CA LYS A 172 -17.20 11.31 -6.61
C LYS A 172 -16.19 10.26 -6.15
N THR A 173 -15.03 10.63 -5.64
CA THR A 173 -13.98 9.65 -5.40
C THR A 173 -13.33 9.80 -4.03
N SER A 174 -13.96 9.18 -3.04
CA SER A 174 -13.19 8.70 -1.89
C SER A 174 -12.19 7.63 -2.37
N PRO A 175 -11.17 7.28 -1.60
CA PRO A 175 -10.31 6.14 -1.88
C PRO A 175 -11.04 4.81 -2.10
N TRP A 176 -12.31 4.74 -1.75
CA TRP A 176 -13.14 3.52 -1.68
C TRP A 176 -13.03 2.60 -2.90
N LYS A 177 -13.16 3.12 -4.13
CA LYS A 177 -13.04 2.29 -5.34
C LYS A 177 -11.65 1.67 -5.52
N TYR A 178 -10.62 2.39 -5.10
CA TYR A 178 -9.24 1.90 -5.12
C TYR A 178 -9.03 0.86 -4.04
N LEU A 179 -9.50 1.14 -2.83
CA LEU A 179 -9.45 0.21 -1.70
C LEU A 179 -10.15 -1.11 -2.04
N GLN A 180 -11.34 -1.06 -2.66
CA GLN A 180 -12.03 -2.27 -3.11
C GLN A 180 -11.23 -3.04 -4.18
N ALA A 181 -10.64 -2.34 -5.15
CA ALA A 181 -9.83 -2.98 -6.18
C ALA A 181 -8.60 -3.66 -5.55
N TRP A 182 -7.87 -2.95 -4.69
CA TRP A 182 -6.67 -3.48 -4.06
C TRP A 182 -6.97 -4.63 -3.10
N GLN A 183 -8.06 -4.56 -2.35
CA GLN A 183 -8.53 -5.67 -1.50
C GLN A 183 -8.88 -6.92 -2.31
N ALA A 184 -9.33 -6.75 -3.55
CA ALA A 184 -9.60 -7.83 -4.50
C ALA A 184 -8.37 -8.24 -5.34
N GLY A 185 -7.15 -7.75 -5.01
CA GLY A 185 -5.91 -8.04 -5.74
C GLY A 185 -5.85 -7.45 -7.15
N LYS A 186 -6.60 -6.37 -7.41
CA LYS A 186 -6.65 -5.69 -8.71
C LYS A 186 -5.84 -4.40 -8.67
N ASP A 187 -4.94 -4.24 -9.63
CA ASP A 187 -4.15 -3.01 -9.80
C ASP A 187 -5.00 -1.91 -10.44
N LEU A 188 -5.43 -0.97 -9.63
CA LEU A 188 -6.14 0.22 -10.07
C LEU A 188 -5.38 1.47 -9.63
N LYS A 189 -4.75 2.15 -10.59
CA LYS A 189 -4.00 3.38 -10.34
C LYS A 189 -4.94 4.53 -9.97
N PRO A 190 -4.72 5.24 -8.83
CA PRO A 190 -5.47 6.43 -8.49
C PRO A 190 -5.24 7.57 -9.49
N LYS A 191 -6.35 8.19 -9.90
CA LYS A 191 -6.33 9.43 -10.69
C LYS A 191 -6.42 10.60 -9.74
N VAL A 192 -5.30 11.30 -9.55
CA VAL A 192 -5.21 12.49 -8.70
C VAL A 192 -5.14 13.71 -9.59
N LEU A 193 -5.98 14.70 -9.31
CA LEU A 193 -5.98 15.99 -10.01
C LEU A 193 -5.07 16.95 -9.25
N ILE A 194 -4.04 17.45 -9.93
CA ILE A 194 -3.15 18.48 -9.40
C ILE A 194 -3.75 19.82 -9.84
N PRO A 195 -4.25 20.65 -8.92
CA PRO A 195 -4.81 21.96 -9.28
C PRO A 195 -3.69 22.92 -9.70
N ALA A 196 -3.98 23.80 -10.63
CA ALA A 196 -3.04 24.86 -11.06
C ALA A 196 -2.65 25.79 -9.89
N VAL A 197 -3.53 25.94 -8.91
CA VAL A 197 -3.29 26.73 -7.68
C VAL A 197 -3.63 25.86 -6.48
N ILE A 198 -2.72 25.78 -5.54
CA ILE A 198 -2.94 25.05 -4.28
C ILE A 198 -4.12 25.70 -3.54
N PRO A 199 -5.16 24.93 -3.15
CA PRO A 199 -6.28 25.49 -2.40
C PRO A 199 -5.82 26.16 -1.11
N ALA A 200 -6.45 27.26 -0.75
CA ALA A 200 -6.20 27.91 0.53
C ALA A 200 -6.51 26.99 1.71
N GLU A 201 -5.88 27.26 2.84
CA GLU A 201 -6.18 26.55 4.10
C GLU A 201 -7.66 26.70 4.44
N PRO A 202 -8.38 25.59 4.77
CA PRO A 202 -9.78 25.68 5.13
C PRO A 202 -9.95 26.51 6.40
N LYS A 203 -10.87 27.46 6.36
CA LYS A 203 -11.25 28.23 7.56
C LYS A 203 -11.81 27.26 8.61
N LYS A 204 -11.47 27.52 9.86
CA LYS A 204 -11.97 26.74 11.01
C LYS A 204 -13.48 26.91 11.18
#